data_b759e410039db3cf62addefb63b4a2b2
#
_entry.id   b759e410039db3cf62addefb63b4a2b2
#
_cell.length_a   1.000
_cell.length_b   1.000
_cell.length_c   1.000
_cell.angle_alpha   90.00
_cell.angle_beta   90.00
_cell.angle_gamma   90.00
#
_symmetry.space_group_name_H-M   'P 1'
#
loop_
_entity.id
_entity.type
_entity.pdbx_description
1 polymer ?
#
loop_
_entity_poly.entity_id
_entity_poly.type
_entity_poly.pdbx_seq_one_letter_code
_entity_poly.pdbx_strand_id
1 'polypeptide(L)'
;MTERPLREAPDLAHATSRLEAVLLDRGEGVVALSGGVDSLTLAAFAHGVLGGKATLVHAVSPAVPVEATVRVREFAARRGAALTVLDAGEFADEAYRANPSNRCYFCKSHLYDAIRARFETVILSGTNFDDLSDYRPGLVAARERGVRHPFVEAGLTKARVRELARYLGLGEIAELPAAPCLSSRVETGIRIEAPALALIDAVEAELRRVVTPKAVRCRVRRRGVIVEMDEASLDQLPPAERAEWTERIAARALAAGLTGAVGFEVYRQGSAFLRPGS
;
A
#
# COMPACT_ATOMS: atom_id res chain seq x y z
N MET A 1 -18.61 23.94 -28.73
CA MET A 1 -18.05 22.94 -27.80
C MET A 1 -18.46 23.39 -26.41
N THR A 2 -19.52 22.82 -25.88
CA THR A 2 -20.07 23.13 -24.56
C THR A 2 -19.28 22.34 -23.51
N GLU A 3 -18.52 23.05 -22.70
CA GLU A 3 -17.88 22.49 -21.51
C GLU A 3 -18.95 21.87 -20.61
N ARG A 4 -18.80 20.57 -20.39
CA ARG A 4 -19.64 19.82 -19.45
C ARG A 4 -19.22 20.26 -18.05
N PRO A 5 -20.11 20.85 -17.22
CA PRO A 5 -19.73 21.30 -15.89
C PRO A 5 -19.23 20.11 -15.08
N LEU A 6 -18.09 20.27 -14.42
CA LEU A 6 -17.57 19.35 -13.41
C LEU A 6 -18.70 19.10 -12.41
N ARG A 7 -19.21 17.85 -12.37
CA ARG A 7 -20.22 17.44 -11.39
C ARG A 7 -19.65 17.75 -10.00
N GLU A 8 -20.35 18.57 -9.23
CA GLU A 8 -20.07 18.79 -7.83
C GLU A 8 -19.91 17.42 -7.16
N ALA A 9 -18.80 17.25 -6.42
CA ALA A 9 -18.53 16.00 -5.72
C ALA A 9 -19.71 15.72 -4.77
N PRO A 10 -20.33 14.52 -4.84
CA PRO A 10 -21.47 14.20 -3.98
C PRO A 10 -21.12 14.43 -2.51
N ASP A 11 -22.05 15.00 -1.76
CA ASP A 11 -21.95 15.15 -0.31
C ASP A 11 -21.58 13.80 0.33
N LEU A 12 -20.83 13.83 1.43
CA LEU A 12 -20.40 12.61 2.13
C LEU A 12 -21.58 11.70 2.47
N ALA A 13 -22.71 12.26 2.91
CA ALA A 13 -23.92 11.51 3.23
C ALA A 13 -24.46 10.74 2.01
N HIS A 14 -24.49 11.37 0.83
CA HIS A 14 -24.91 10.71 -0.40
C HIS A 14 -23.91 9.63 -0.85
N ALA A 15 -22.61 9.91 -0.72
CA ALA A 15 -21.56 8.94 -1.07
C ALA A 15 -21.58 7.72 -0.14
N THR A 16 -21.82 7.91 1.17
CA THR A 16 -21.94 6.81 2.14
C THR A 16 -23.19 5.97 1.90
N SER A 17 -24.33 6.60 1.58
CA SER A 17 -25.57 5.87 1.23
C SER A 17 -25.38 4.99 -0.04
N ARG A 18 -24.67 5.50 -1.03
CA ARG A 18 -24.32 4.71 -2.22
C ARG A 18 -23.38 3.55 -1.86
N LEU A 19 -22.37 3.80 -1.03
CA LEU A 19 -21.43 2.77 -0.58
C LEU A 19 -22.15 1.68 0.20
N GLU A 20 -23.07 2.05 1.08
CA GLU A 20 -23.91 1.12 1.83
C GLU A 20 -24.76 0.25 0.88
N ALA A 21 -25.42 0.85 -0.10
CA ALA A 21 -26.20 0.12 -1.11
C ALA A 21 -25.34 -0.88 -1.90
N VAL A 22 -24.10 -0.49 -2.28
CA VAL A 22 -23.14 -1.38 -2.98
C VAL A 22 -22.78 -2.59 -2.11
N LEU A 23 -22.60 -2.41 -0.81
CA LEU A 23 -22.26 -3.51 0.10
C LEU A 23 -23.47 -4.42 0.36
N LEU A 24 -24.65 -3.83 0.61
CA LEU A 24 -25.89 -4.58 0.88
C LEU A 24 -26.36 -5.40 -0.34
N ASP A 25 -26.13 -4.94 -1.56
CA ASP A 25 -26.41 -5.70 -2.78
C ASP A 25 -25.75 -7.09 -2.80
N ARG A 26 -24.61 -7.23 -2.10
CA ARG A 26 -23.88 -8.51 -1.99
C ARG A 26 -24.20 -9.26 -0.71
N GLY A 27 -24.55 -8.57 0.34
CA GLY A 27 -24.89 -9.14 1.64
C GLY A 27 -23.73 -9.75 2.42
N GLU A 28 -22.61 -10.08 1.77
CA GLU A 28 -21.36 -10.60 2.38
C GLU A 28 -20.16 -10.31 1.49
N GLY A 29 -18.94 -10.39 2.05
CA GLY A 29 -17.72 -10.19 1.27
C GLY A 29 -16.43 -10.31 2.08
N VAL A 30 -15.34 -10.51 1.34
CA VAL A 30 -13.98 -10.55 1.88
C VAL A 30 -13.27 -9.24 1.55
N VAL A 31 -12.90 -8.47 2.56
CA VAL A 31 -12.15 -7.21 2.39
C VAL A 31 -10.65 -7.49 2.40
N ALA A 32 -9.99 -7.25 1.28
CA ALA A 32 -8.53 -7.38 1.16
C ALA A 32 -7.83 -6.16 1.79
N LEU A 33 -7.08 -6.38 2.88
CA LEU A 33 -6.42 -5.34 3.66
C LEU A 33 -4.95 -5.19 3.29
N SER A 34 -4.52 -3.96 3.01
CA SER A 34 -3.11 -3.60 2.87
C SER A 34 -2.54 -2.89 4.11
N GLY A 35 -3.38 -2.51 5.07
CA GLY A 35 -3.00 -1.68 6.21
C GLY A 35 -2.93 -0.18 5.91
N GLY A 36 -3.26 0.25 4.69
CA GLY A 36 -3.39 1.65 4.31
C GLY A 36 -4.79 2.21 4.57
N VAL A 37 -4.92 3.54 4.54
CA VAL A 37 -6.17 4.25 4.86
C VAL A 37 -7.37 3.73 4.06
N ASP A 38 -7.23 3.50 2.74
CA ASP A 38 -8.36 3.08 1.91
C ASP A 38 -8.90 1.72 2.33
N SER A 39 -8.03 0.72 2.45
CA SER A 39 -8.43 -0.63 2.81
C SER A 39 -9.02 -0.73 4.22
N LEU A 40 -8.46 0.01 5.19
CA LEU A 40 -8.96 0.04 6.57
C LEU A 40 -10.27 0.81 6.67
N THR A 41 -10.46 1.88 5.89
CA THR A 41 -11.73 2.61 5.83
C THR A 41 -12.84 1.75 5.23
N LEU A 42 -12.53 1.03 4.13
CA LEU A 42 -13.48 0.09 3.55
C LEU A 42 -13.85 -1.02 4.55
N ALA A 43 -12.86 -1.58 5.24
CA ALA A 43 -13.09 -2.61 6.24
C ALA A 43 -13.95 -2.13 7.40
N ALA A 44 -13.68 -0.91 7.90
CA ALA A 44 -14.49 -0.31 8.97
C ALA A 44 -15.94 -0.12 8.55
N PHE A 45 -16.15 0.41 7.35
CA PHE A 45 -17.50 0.66 6.84
C PHE A 45 -18.22 -0.66 6.52
N ALA A 46 -17.55 -1.59 5.82
CA ALA A 46 -18.14 -2.89 5.50
C ALA A 46 -18.49 -3.69 6.76
N HIS A 47 -17.64 -3.69 7.78
CA HIS A 47 -17.94 -4.34 9.05
C HIS A 47 -19.12 -3.68 9.77
N GLY A 48 -19.25 -2.35 9.70
CA GLY A 48 -20.40 -1.62 10.26
C GLY A 48 -21.72 -1.97 9.56
N VAL A 49 -21.71 -2.15 8.24
CA VAL A 49 -22.89 -2.44 7.43
C VAL A 49 -23.25 -3.93 7.44
N LEU A 50 -22.28 -4.81 7.29
CA LEU A 50 -22.47 -6.26 7.07
C LEU A 50 -22.26 -7.09 8.35
N GLY A 51 -21.70 -6.48 9.40
CA GLY A 51 -21.36 -7.20 10.63
C GLY A 51 -20.39 -8.35 10.37
N GLY A 52 -20.66 -9.53 10.95
CA GLY A 52 -19.84 -10.73 10.81
C GLY A 52 -19.76 -11.32 9.38
N LYS A 53 -20.58 -10.81 8.44
CA LYS A 53 -20.53 -11.21 7.02
C LYS A 53 -19.42 -10.47 6.25
N ALA A 54 -18.74 -9.49 6.87
CA ALA A 54 -17.54 -8.86 6.33
C ALA A 54 -16.30 -9.54 6.93
N THR A 55 -15.70 -10.47 6.20
CA THR A 55 -14.44 -11.11 6.60
C THR A 55 -13.26 -10.27 6.17
N LEU A 56 -12.29 -10.05 7.06
CA LEU A 56 -11.07 -9.30 6.77
C LEU A 56 -9.94 -10.25 6.42
N VAL A 57 -9.22 -9.98 5.32
CA VAL A 57 -8.07 -10.78 4.92
C VAL A 57 -6.86 -9.89 4.71
N HIS A 58 -5.75 -10.23 5.34
CA HIS A 58 -4.46 -9.56 5.18
C HIS A 58 -3.42 -10.54 4.68
N ALA A 59 -2.81 -10.26 3.54
CA ALA A 59 -1.67 -11.03 3.06
C ALA A 59 -0.38 -10.47 3.65
N VAL A 60 0.47 -11.38 4.12
CA VAL A 60 1.82 -11.07 4.62
C VAL A 60 2.87 -11.65 3.68
N SER A 61 3.92 -10.90 3.45
CA SER A 61 5.10 -11.32 2.71
C SER A 61 6.26 -10.38 3.04
N PRO A 62 7.48 -10.65 2.60
CA PRO A 62 8.59 -9.71 2.74
C PRO A 62 8.32 -8.31 2.16
N ALA A 63 7.39 -8.17 1.21
CA ALA A 63 7.03 -6.89 0.62
C ALA A 63 6.07 -6.03 1.46
N VAL A 64 5.49 -6.60 2.52
CA VAL A 64 4.55 -5.90 3.41
C VAL A 64 5.30 -5.33 4.61
N PRO A 65 5.27 -4.01 4.85
CA PRO A 65 5.89 -3.41 6.04
C PRO A 65 5.35 -4.06 7.32
N VAL A 66 6.22 -4.32 8.28
CA VAL A 66 5.84 -4.90 9.59
C VAL A 66 4.79 -4.04 10.28
N GLU A 67 4.95 -2.72 10.25
CA GLU A 67 3.99 -1.77 10.83
C GLU A 67 2.58 -1.88 10.22
N ALA A 68 2.47 -2.22 8.93
CA ALA A 68 1.17 -2.41 8.28
C ALA A 68 0.44 -3.64 8.84
N THR A 69 1.16 -4.74 9.05
CA THR A 69 0.61 -5.96 9.65
C THR A 69 0.19 -5.74 11.11
N VAL A 70 1.01 -5.04 11.91
CA VAL A 70 0.65 -4.68 13.29
C VAL A 70 -0.64 -3.85 13.30
N ARG A 71 -0.71 -2.81 12.49
CA ARG A 71 -1.88 -1.93 12.36
C ARG A 71 -3.14 -2.69 11.97
N VAL A 72 -3.06 -3.63 11.03
CA VAL A 72 -4.21 -4.46 10.61
C VAL A 72 -4.71 -5.33 11.77
N ARG A 73 -3.80 -5.97 12.50
CA ARG A 73 -4.14 -6.82 13.65
C ARG A 73 -4.82 -6.01 14.76
N GLU A 74 -4.25 -4.87 15.11
CA GLU A 74 -4.82 -3.96 16.12
C GLU A 74 -6.19 -3.39 15.68
N PHE A 75 -6.32 -3.02 14.40
CA PHE A 75 -7.58 -2.56 13.84
C PHE A 75 -8.67 -3.63 13.96
N ALA A 76 -8.38 -4.86 13.55
CA ALA A 76 -9.33 -5.97 13.61
C ALA A 76 -9.74 -6.28 15.07
N ALA A 77 -8.76 -6.33 15.99
CA ALA A 77 -9.00 -6.58 17.40
C ALA A 77 -9.90 -5.50 18.05
N ARG A 78 -9.59 -4.20 17.80
CA ARG A 78 -10.42 -3.09 18.34
C ARG A 78 -11.85 -3.09 17.82
N ARG A 79 -12.12 -3.65 16.65
CA ARG A 79 -13.45 -3.72 16.05
C ARG A 79 -14.17 -5.05 16.26
N GLY A 80 -13.52 -6.03 16.90
CA GLY A 80 -14.07 -7.38 17.04
C GLY A 80 -14.31 -8.06 15.68
N ALA A 81 -13.58 -7.67 14.65
CA ALA A 81 -13.75 -8.17 13.30
C ALA A 81 -12.90 -9.44 13.06
N ALA A 82 -13.48 -10.44 12.40
CA ALA A 82 -12.75 -11.65 12.03
C ALA A 82 -11.65 -11.34 11.01
N LEU A 83 -10.39 -11.66 11.34
CA LEU A 83 -9.23 -11.44 10.51
C LEU A 83 -8.54 -12.76 10.16
N THR A 84 -8.39 -13.03 8.87
CA THR A 84 -7.53 -14.09 8.35
C THR A 84 -6.23 -13.47 7.84
N VAL A 85 -5.10 -13.99 8.34
CA VAL A 85 -3.77 -13.65 7.81
C VAL A 85 -3.27 -14.81 6.98
N LEU A 86 -2.81 -14.54 5.76
CA LEU A 86 -2.33 -15.56 4.82
C LEU A 86 -1.04 -15.13 4.13
N ASP A 87 -0.29 -16.08 3.61
CA ASP A 87 0.76 -15.86 2.61
C ASP A 87 0.13 -16.05 1.23
N ALA A 88 0.31 -15.07 0.35
CA ALA A 88 -0.21 -15.15 -1.02
C ALA A 88 0.71 -15.91 -1.98
N GLY A 89 1.97 -16.18 -1.58
CA GLY A 89 2.92 -16.98 -2.35
C GLY A 89 3.60 -16.24 -3.50
N GLU A 90 3.44 -14.93 -3.65
CA GLU A 90 4.03 -14.16 -4.74
C GLU A 90 5.56 -14.20 -4.75
N PHE A 91 6.20 -14.46 -3.59
CA PHE A 91 7.66 -14.61 -3.50
C PHE A 91 8.18 -15.93 -4.08
N ALA A 92 7.33 -16.90 -4.33
CA ALA A 92 7.67 -18.10 -5.09
C ALA A 92 7.58 -17.89 -6.62
N ASP A 93 6.96 -16.78 -7.07
CA ASP A 93 6.78 -16.45 -8.48
C ASP A 93 7.97 -15.66 -9.01
N GLU A 94 8.70 -16.25 -9.95
CA GLU A 94 9.83 -15.63 -10.62
C GLU A 94 9.43 -14.40 -11.44
N ALA A 95 8.23 -14.39 -12.04
CA ALA A 95 7.73 -13.25 -12.78
C ALA A 95 7.51 -12.02 -11.88
N TYR A 96 7.09 -12.23 -10.63
CA TYR A 96 7.02 -11.16 -9.64
C TYR A 96 8.42 -10.71 -9.21
N ARG A 97 9.32 -11.66 -8.87
CA ARG A 97 10.65 -11.36 -8.34
C ARG A 97 11.56 -10.69 -9.35
N ALA A 98 11.37 -10.94 -10.65
CA ALA A 98 12.07 -10.23 -11.72
C ALA A 98 11.78 -8.72 -11.74
N ASN A 99 10.82 -8.24 -10.98
CA ASN A 99 10.46 -6.83 -10.81
C ASN A 99 10.18 -6.08 -12.12
N PRO A 100 9.33 -6.60 -13.00
CA PRO A 100 8.94 -5.87 -14.20
C PRO A 100 8.07 -4.65 -13.83
N SER A 101 7.87 -3.75 -14.79
CA SER A 101 7.02 -2.56 -14.60
C SER A 101 5.57 -2.92 -14.23
N ASN A 102 5.09 -4.10 -14.62
CA ASN A 102 3.77 -4.63 -14.28
C ASN A 102 3.77 -5.61 -13.10
N ARG A 103 4.81 -5.64 -12.24
CA ARG A 103 4.90 -6.57 -11.10
C ARG A 103 3.65 -6.60 -10.21
N CYS A 104 2.92 -5.46 -10.11
CA CYS A 104 1.69 -5.37 -9.33
C CYS A 104 0.57 -6.28 -9.88
N TYR A 105 0.60 -6.63 -11.16
CA TYR A 105 -0.30 -7.62 -11.74
C TYR A 105 -0.07 -9.00 -11.10
N PHE A 106 1.18 -9.48 -11.08
CA PHE A 106 1.53 -10.77 -10.48
C PHE A 106 1.20 -10.81 -8.98
N CYS A 107 1.63 -9.79 -8.23
CA CYS A 107 1.33 -9.68 -6.80
C CYS A 107 -0.18 -9.74 -6.51
N LYS A 108 -1.00 -8.98 -7.27
CA LYS A 108 -2.45 -8.97 -7.07
C LYS A 108 -3.11 -10.26 -7.55
N SER A 109 -2.59 -10.90 -8.59
CA SER A 109 -3.03 -12.21 -9.03
C SER A 109 -2.90 -13.23 -7.91
N HIS A 110 -1.71 -13.37 -7.35
CA HIS A 110 -1.46 -14.28 -6.23
C HIS A 110 -2.36 -13.98 -5.03
N LEU A 111 -2.49 -12.70 -4.65
CA LEU A 111 -3.36 -12.29 -3.54
C LEU A 111 -4.80 -12.76 -3.72
N TYR A 112 -5.39 -12.46 -4.89
CA TYR A 112 -6.79 -12.77 -5.12
C TYR A 112 -7.03 -14.26 -5.32
N ASP A 113 -6.09 -14.99 -5.92
CA ASP A 113 -6.16 -16.43 -6.06
C ASP A 113 -6.07 -17.13 -4.69
N ALA A 114 -5.17 -16.68 -3.79
CA ALA A 114 -5.05 -17.19 -2.43
C ALA A 114 -6.31 -16.91 -1.57
N ILE A 115 -6.97 -15.76 -1.78
CA ILE A 115 -8.24 -15.45 -1.12
C ILE A 115 -9.34 -16.37 -1.67
N ARG A 116 -9.46 -16.53 -2.98
CA ARG A 116 -10.48 -17.37 -3.62
C ARG A 116 -10.35 -18.85 -3.27
N ALA A 117 -9.14 -19.31 -3.05
CA ALA A 117 -8.90 -20.69 -2.58
C ALA A 117 -9.49 -20.98 -1.20
N ARG A 118 -9.83 -19.93 -0.42
CA ARG A 118 -10.35 -20.06 0.97
C ARG A 118 -11.76 -19.54 1.15
N PHE A 119 -12.21 -18.68 0.27
CA PHE A 119 -13.50 -17.98 0.40
C PHE A 119 -14.23 -17.97 -0.95
N GLU A 120 -15.47 -18.40 -0.96
CA GLU A 120 -16.32 -18.40 -2.17
C GLU A 120 -17.02 -17.06 -2.40
N THR A 121 -16.94 -16.14 -1.44
CA THR A 121 -17.60 -14.84 -1.52
C THR A 121 -16.82 -13.81 -2.33
N VAL A 122 -17.46 -12.70 -2.67
CA VAL A 122 -16.85 -11.61 -3.44
C VAL A 122 -15.70 -10.97 -2.68
N ILE A 123 -14.60 -10.67 -3.40
CA ILE A 123 -13.46 -9.92 -2.86
C ILE A 123 -13.70 -8.44 -3.07
N LEU A 124 -13.54 -7.66 -1.97
CA LEU A 124 -13.68 -6.21 -1.94
C LEU A 124 -12.29 -5.57 -1.75
N SER A 125 -11.97 -4.61 -2.60
CA SER A 125 -10.69 -3.86 -2.55
C SER A 125 -10.94 -2.38 -2.32
N GLY A 126 -10.07 -1.75 -1.52
CA GLY A 126 -10.15 -0.32 -1.19
C GLY A 126 -9.67 0.63 -2.29
N THR A 127 -9.64 0.21 -3.55
CA THR A 127 -9.38 1.09 -4.69
C THR A 127 -10.42 2.20 -4.71
N ASN A 128 -9.98 3.46 -4.80
CA ASN A 128 -10.84 4.64 -4.86
C ASN A 128 -10.92 5.21 -6.29
N PHE A 129 -11.75 6.23 -6.49
CA PHE A 129 -12.04 6.75 -7.83
C PHE A 129 -10.81 7.38 -8.51
N ASP A 130 -9.92 8.03 -7.74
CA ASP A 130 -8.73 8.67 -8.30
C ASP A 130 -7.71 7.65 -8.81
N ASP A 131 -7.73 6.43 -8.27
CA ASP A 131 -6.85 5.33 -8.68
C ASP A 131 -7.08 4.86 -10.14
N LEU A 132 -8.22 5.19 -10.74
CA LEU A 132 -8.56 4.82 -12.12
C LEU A 132 -7.78 5.63 -13.17
N SER A 133 -7.26 6.79 -12.83
CA SER A 133 -6.49 7.65 -13.74
C SER A 133 -5.03 7.23 -13.90
N ASP A 134 -4.53 6.35 -13.03
CA ASP A 134 -3.14 5.91 -13.00
C ASP A 134 -2.93 4.58 -13.76
N TYR A 135 -1.68 4.37 -14.25
CA TYR A 135 -1.25 3.07 -14.71
C TYR A 135 -1.15 2.09 -13.53
N ARG A 136 -2.15 1.21 -13.39
CA ARG A 136 -2.24 0.25 -12.29
C ARG A 136 -2.47 -1.17 -12.79
N PRO A 137 -1.40 -1.91 -13.11
CA PRO A 137 -1.51 -3.30 -13.58
C PRO A 137 -2.30 -4.21 -12.63
N GLY A 138 -2.31 -3.91 -11.34
CA GLY A 138 -3.11 -4.63 -10.35
C GLY A 138 -4.62 -4.53 -10.55
N LEU A 139 -5.14 -3.50 -11.24
CA LEU A 139 -6.55 -3.40 -11.60
C LEU A 139 -6.94 -4.39 -12.70
N VAL A 140 -5.99 -4.76 -13.57
CA VAL A 140 -6.20 -5.81 -14.57
C VAL A 140 -6.40 -7.15 -13.86
N ALA A 141 -5.51 -7.49 -12.93
CA ALA A 141 -5.61 -8.70 -12.11
C ALA A 141 -6.93 -8.77 -11.31
N ALA A 142 -7.35 -7.62 -10.75
CA ALA A 142 -8.60 -7.49 -10.02
C ALA A 142 -9.83 -7.78 -10.91
N ARG A 143 -9.85 -7.18 -12.11
CA ARG A 143 -10.94 -7.38 -13.08
C ARG A 143 -11.05 -8.83 -13.53
N GLU A 144 -9.93 -9.48 -13.87
CA GLU A 144 -9.88 -10.88 -14.28
C GLU A 144 -10.43 -11.83 -13.22
N ARG A 145 -10.33 -11.44 -11.94
CA ARG A 145 -10.76 -12.22 -10.80
C ARG A 145 -12.08 -11.75 -10.16
N GLY A 146 -12.81 -10.86 -10.85
CA GLY A 146 -14.11 -10.38 -10.39
C GLY A 146 -14.07 -9.64 -9.04
N VAL A 147 -12.93 -9.01 -8.72
CA VAL A 147 -12.81 -8.18 -7.51
C VAL A 147 -13.61 -6.91 -7.68
N ARG A 148 -14.35 -6.53 -6.65
CA ARG A 148 -15.15 -5.31 -6.63
C ARG A 148 -14.42 -4.18 -5.94
N HIS A 149 -14.75 -2.97 -6.34
CA HIS A 149 -14.16 -1.73 -5.82
C HIS A 149 -15.27 -0.81 -5.29
N PRO A 150 -15.81 -1.06 -4.08
CA PRO A 150 -16.99 -0.34 -3.57
C PRO A 150 -16.82 1.18 -3.59
N PHE A 151 -15.63 1.70 -3.31
CA PHE A 151 -15.38 3.14 -3.39
C PHE A 151 -15.49 3.69 -4.80
N VAL A 152 -15.01 2.96 -5.80
CA VAL A 152 -15.15 3.34 -7.22
C VAL A 152 -16.63 3.32 -7.61
N GLU A 153 -17.34 2.27 -7.26
CA GLU A 153 -18.77 2.08 -7.58
C GLU A 153 -19.65 3.15 -6.92
N ALA A 154 -19.28 3.57 -5.71
CA ALA A 154 -19.94 4.67 -5.01
C ALA A 154 -19.42 6.06 -5.40
N GLY A 155 -18.37 6.17 -6.24
CA GLY A 155 -17.80 7.42 -6.71
C GLY A 155 -17.00 8.18 -5.64
N LEU A 156 -16.39 7.48 -4.67
CA LEU A 156 -15.57 8.10 -3.64
C LEU A 156 -14.14 8.36 -4.13
N THR A 157 -13.73 9.62 -4.08
CA THR A 157 -12.35 10.05 -4.28
C THR A 157 -11.49 9.79 -3.03
N LYS A 158 -10.17 9.90 -3.16
CA LYS A 158 -9.23 9.79 -2.03
C LYS A 158 -9.56 10.76 -0.90
N ALA A 159 -9.93 11.98 -1.23
CA ALA A 159 -10.33 12.99 -0.25
C ALA A 159 -11.56 12.54 0.55
N ARG A 160 -12.58 12.01 -0.13
CA ARG A 160 -13.80 11.50 0.49
C ARG A 160 -13.56 10.24 1.32
N VAL A 161 -12.65 9.36 0.90
CA VAL A 161 -12.25 8.21 1.72
C VAL A 161 -11.61 8.65 3.03
N ARG A 162 -10.76 9.69 3.03
CA ARG A 162 -10.18 10.25 4.25
C ARG A 162 -11.23 10.90 5.16
N GLU A 163 -12.16 11.64 4.56
CA GLU A 163 -13.29 12.23 5.30
C GLU A 163 -14.14 11.14 5.96
N LEU A 164 -14.46 10.07 5.24
CA LEU A 164 -15.14 8.90 5.78
C LEU A 164 -14.34 8.23 6.91
N ALA A 165 -13.02 8.12 6.75
CA ALA A 165 -12.16 7.56 7.79
C ALA A 165 -12.23 8.37 9.10
N ARG A 166 -12.23 9.71 9.02
CA ARG A 166 -12.43 10.58 10.19
C ARG A 166 -13.82 10.41 10.80
N TYR A 167 -14.85 10.40 9.97
CA TYR A 167 -16.23 10.17 10.41
C TYR A 167 -16.41 8.84 11.15
N LEU A 168 -15.72 7.78 10.69
CA LEU A 168 -15.71 6.45 11.33
C LEU A 168 -14.83 6.36 12.58
N GLY A 169 -14.22 7.46 13.01
CA GLY A 169 -13.37 7.51 14.19
C GLY A 169 -12.06 6.71 14.03
N LEU A 170 -11.50 6.64 12.82
CA LEU A 170 -10.25 5.88 12.57
C LEU A 170 -8.99 6.61 13.08
N GLY A 171 -9.11 7.82 13.65
CA GLY A 171 -7.99 8.54 14.25
C GLY A 171 -6.79 8.71 13.28
N GLU A 172 -5.61 8.31 13.72
CA GLU A 172 -4.37 8.44 12.94
C GLU A 172 -4.40 7.71 11.59
N ILE A 173 -5.24 6.68 11.43
CA ILE A 173 -5.38 5.95 10.16
C ILE A 173 -5.87 6.88 9.05
N ALA A 174 -6.75 7.85 9.37
CA ALA A 174 -7.26 8.80 8.40
C ALA A 174 -6.15 9.70 7.80
N GLU A 175 -5.08 9.93 8.56
CA GLU A 175 -3.97 10.80 8.18
C GLU A 175 -2.75 10.04 7.62
N LEU A 176 -2.82 8.71 7.55
CA LEU A 176 -1.71 7.91 7.04
C LEU A 176 -1.27 8.39 5.64
N PRO A 177 0.02 8.61 5.42
CA PRO A 177 0.55 8.91 4.10
C PRO A 177 0.38 7.71 3.15
N ALA A 178 0.50 7.94 1.85
CA ALA A 178 0.56 6.86 0.88
C ALA A 178 1.77 5.95 1.17
N ALA A 179 1.49 4.69 1.45
CA ALA A 179 2.50 3.70 1.82
C ALA A 179 2.42 2.49 0.86
N PRO A 180 2.98 2.61 -0.35
CA PRO A 180 3.08 1.47 -1.26
C PRO A 180 3.98 0.39 -0.65
N CYS A 181 3.86 -0.86 -1.14
CA CYS A 181 4.65 -2.01 -0.65
C CYS A 181 6.17 -1.76 -0.76
N LEU A 182 6.98 -2.46 0.03
CA LEU A 182 8.44 -2.31 0.07
C LEU A 182 9.09 -2.57 -1.29
N SER A 183 8.53 -3.45 -2.13
CA SER A 183 9.02 -3.70 -3.49
C SER A 183 9.03 -2.45 -4.38
N SER A 184 8.22 -1.43 -4.05
CA SER A 184 8.23 -0.14 -4.76
C SER A 184 9.51 0.67 -4.53
N ARG A 185 10.36 0.26 -3.58
CA ARG A 185 11.66 0.87 -3.29
C ARG A 185 12.77 0.27 -4.13
N VAL A 186 12.53 -0.90 -4.72
CA VAL A 186 13.49 -1.57 -5.61
C VAL A 186 13.28 -1.05 -7.04
N GLU A 187 14.34 -0.56 -7.66
CA GLU A 187 14.31 -0.03 -9.03
C GLU A 187 13.85 -1.11 -10.01
N THR A 188 12.97 -0.74 -10.93
CA THR A 188 12.41 -1.66 -11.94
C THR A 188 13.51 -2.44 -12.66
N GLY A 189 13.34 -3.77 -12.75
CA GLY A 189 14.30 -4.70 -13.36
C GLY A 189 15.46 -5.12 -12.45
N ILE A 190 15.53 -4.61 -11.21
CA ILE A 190 16.34 -5.21 -10.15
C ILE A 190 15.49 -6.25 -9.43
N ARG A 191 16.03 -7.47 -9.31
CA ARG A 191 15.36 -8.58 -8.65
C ARG A 191 14.95 -8.24 -7.22
N ILE A 192 13.73 -8.61 -6.85
CA ILE A 192 13.21 -8.42 -5.49
C ILE A 192 13.70 -9.58 -4.62
N GLU A 193 14.49 -9.25 -3.60
CA GLU A 193 15.01 -10.21 -2.63
C GLU A 193 14.55 -9.86 -1.22
N ALA A 194 14.17 -10.89 -0.45
CA ALA A 194 13.66 -10.70 0.92
C ALA A 194 14.65 -9.97 1.84
N PRO A 195 15.99 -10.26 1.83
CA PRO A 195 16.95 -9.49 2.63
C PRO A 195 17.00 -8.00 2.29
N ALA A 196 16.86 -7.65 1.00
CA ALA A 196 16.81 -6.25 0.57
C ALA A 196 15.56 -5.54 1.10
N LEU A 197 14.41 -6.20 1.09
CA LEU A 197 13.16 -5.64 1.62
C LEU A 197 13.21 -5.48 3.15
N ALA A 198 13.82 -6.43 3.86
CA ALA A 198 14.03 -6.33 5.30
C ALA A 198 14.95 -5.14 5.67
N LEU A 199 16.02 -4.93 4.90
CA LEU A 199 16.86 -3.73 5.04
C LEU A 199 16.05 -2.45 4.85
N ILE A 200 15.26 -2.37 3.78
CA ILE A 200 14.42 -1.21 3.45
C ILE A 200 13.47 -0.90 4.60
N ASP A 201 12.75 -1.90 5.10
CA ASP A 201 11.77 -1.73 6.19
C ASP A 201 12.45 -1.24 7.47
N ALA A 202 13.57 -1.86 7.86
CA ALA A 202 14.33 -1.48 9.05
C ALA A 202 14.87 -0.05 8.97
N VAL A 203 15.50 0.33 7.85
CA VAL A 203 16.06 1.68 7.66
C VAL A 203 14.96 2.74 7.67
N GLU A 204 13.84 2.51 6.95
CA GLU A 204 12.72 3.45 6.95
C GLU A 204 12.08 3.58 8.34
N ALA A 205 11.91 2.48 9.07
CA ALA A 205 11.35 2.49 10.42
C ALA A 205 12.25 3.23 11.43
N GLU A 206 13.56 3.01 11.40
CA GLU A 206 14.51 3.67 12.27
C GLU A 206 14.56 5.18 11.99
N LEU A 207 14.65 5.60 10.72
CA LEU A 207 14.68 7.02 10.36
C LEU A 207 13.40 7.76 10.75
N ARG A 208 12.22 7.11 10.64
CA ARG A 208 10.96 7.70 11.10
C ARG A 208 10.96 8.01 12.60
N ARG A 209 11.67 7.23 13.42
CA ARG A 209 11.78 7.48 14.88
C ARG A 209 12.73 8.62 15.22
N VAL A 210 13.75 8.84 14.38
CA VAL A 210 14.79 9.84 14.64
C VAL A 210 14.37 11.24 14.16
N VAL A 211 13.86 11.36 12.93
CA VAL A 211 13.59 12.67 12.30
C VAL A 211 12.13 12.93 11.95
N THR A 212 11.24 11.98 12.19
CA THR A 212 9.79 12.10 11.90
C THR A 212 9.49 12.70 10.51
N PRO A 213 10.07 12.14 9.43
CA PRO A 213 10.01 12.74 8.10
C PRO A 213 8.59 12.65 7.50
N LYS A 214 8.21 13.65 6.71
CA LYS A 214 6.98 13.61 5.89
C LYS A 214 7.06 12.48 4.83
N ALA A 215 8.26 12.25 4.31
CA ALA A 215 8.55 11.15 3.39
C ALA A 215 9.94 10.58 3.65
N VAL A 216 10.05 9.25 3.75
CA VAL A 216 11.32 8.53 3.74
C VAL A 216 11.18 7.30 2.85
N ARG A 217 12.16 7.06 1.97
CA ARG A 217 12.23 5.89 1.10
C ARG A 217 13.67 5.42 0.98
N CYS A 218 13.93 4.21 1.46
CA CYS A 218 15.20 3.53 1.25
C CYS A 218 15.14 2.79 -0.09
N ARG A 219 15.82 3.30 -1.11
CA ARG A 219 15.78 2.78 -2.47
C ARG A 219 16.95 1.84 -2.76
N VAL A 220 16.65 0.68 -3.33
CA VAL A 220 17.67 -0.19 -3.94
C VAL A 220 17.73 0.13 -5.42
N ARG A 221 18.85 0.66 -5.88
CA ARG A 221 19.10 1.08 -7.26
C ARG A 221 20.31 0.35 -7.83
N ARG A 222 20.51 0.39 -9.15
CA ARG A 222 21.71 -0.20 -9.79
C ARG A 222 23.01 0.38 -9.25
N ARG A 223 23.01 1.63 -8.81
CA ARG A 223 24.18 2.32 -8.24
C ARG A 223 24.40 2.07 -6.74
N GLY A 224 23.45 1.40 -6.06
CA GLY A 224 23.53 1.12 -4.62
C GLY A 224 22.25 1.44 -3.86
N VAL A 225 22.36 1.78 -2.57
CA VAL A 225 21.23 2.07 -1.69
C VAL A 225 21.13 3.58 -1.46
N ILE A 226 20.01 4.17 -1.80
CA ILE A 226 19.76 5.61 -1.68
C ILE A 226 18.59 5.86 -0.73
N VAL A 227 18.83 6.60 0.34
CA VAL A 227 17.77 7.07 1.23
C VAL A 227 17.25 8.42 0.74
N GLU A 228 16.02 8.43 0.30
CA GLU A 228 15.33 9.66 -0.10
C GLU A 228 14.45 10.15 1.06
N MET A 229 14.60 11.42 1.41
CA MET A 229 13.80 12.09 2.45
C MET A 229 13.29 13.44 1.94
N ASP A 230 12.19 13.93 2.50
CA ASP A 230 11.82 15.32 2.24
C ASP A 230 12.94 16.28 2.69
N GLU A 231 13.08 17.41 1.99
CA GLU A 231 14.19 18.33 2.14
C GLU A 231 14.34 18.81 3.59
N ALA A 232 13.25 19.22 4.23
CA ALA A 232 13.27 19.71 5.61
C ALA A 232 13.77 18.66 6.61
N SER A 233 13.43 17.39 6.40
CA SER A 233 13.90 16.28 7.24
C SER A 233 15.36 15.92 6.95
N LEU A 234 15.77 16.05 5.69
CA LEU A 234 17.17 15.83 5.31
C LEU A 234 18.08 16.89 5.91
N ASP A 235 17.63 18.15 5.99
CA ASP A 235 18.37 19.25 6.60
C ASP A 235 18.50 19.10 8.14
N GLN A 236 17.58 18.37 8.78
CA GLN A 236 17.66 18.06 10.21
C GLN A 236 18.72 17.00 10.54
N LEU A 237 19.25 16.28 9.54
CA LEU A 237 20.36 15.35 9.73
C LEU A 237 21.69 16.04 9.41
N PRO A 238 22.51 16.38 10.43
CA PRO A 238 23.82 16.98 10.22
C PRO A 238 24.73 16.07 9.37
N PRO A 239 25.73 16.62 8.66
CA PRO A 239 26.65 15.83 7.85
C PRO A 239 27.32 14.66 8.59
N ALA A 240 27.69 14.85 9.85
CA ALA A 240 28.28 13.81 10.68
C ALA A 240 27.29 12.65 10.93
N GLU A 241 26.05 12.94 11.30
CA GLU A 241 25.02 11.91 11.51
C GLU A 241 24.67 11.20 10.18
N ARG A 242 24.62 11.93 9.05
CA ARG A 242 24.45 11.30 7.74
C ARG A 242 25.58 10.35 7.40
N ALA A 243 26.82 10.67 7.76
CA ALA A 243 27.97 9.80 7.57
C ALA A 243 27.82 8.50 8.39
N GLU A 244 27.46 8.60 9.67
CA GLU A 244 27.21 7.45 10.54
C GLU A 244 26.07 6.56 10.00
N TRP A 245 24.97 7.17 9.55
CA TRP A 245 23.88 6.43 8.90
C TRP A 245 24.34 5.73 7.62
N THR A 246 25.16 6.40 6.81
CA THR A 246 25.71 5.84 5.57
C THR A 246 26.53 4.58 5.86
N GLU A 247 27.42 4.62 6.86
CA GLU A 247 28.23 3.47 7.28
C GLU A 247 27.37 2.31 7.80
N ARG A 248 26.39 2.61 8.66
CA ARG A 248 25.46 1.60 9.22
C ARG A 248 24.63 0.94 8.12
N ILE A 249 24.11 1.72 7.17
CA ILE A 249 23.33 1.21 6.05
C ILE A 249 24.23 0.40 5.12
N ALA A 250 25.44 0.84 4.83
CA ALA A 250 26.39 0.12 3.99
C ALA A 250 26.73 -1.27 4.54
N ALA A 251 27.00 -1.38 5.85
CA ALA A 251 27.25 -2.67 6.50
C ALA A 251 26.05 -3.62 6.38
N ARG A 252 24.81 -3.11 6.60
CA ARG A 252 23.58 -3.89 6.46
C ARG A 252 23.29 -4.25 5.00
N ALA A 253 23.55 -3.35 4.06
CA ALA A 253 23.38 -3.58 2.63
C ALA A 253 24.30 -4.72 2.16
N LEU A 254 25.56 -4.71 2.58
CA LEU A 254 26.49 -5.78 2.28
C LEU A 254 26.02 -7.12 2.84
N ALA A 255 25.52 -7.15 4.07
CA ALA A 255 24.94 -8.36 4.69
C ALA A 255 23.68 -8.84 3.95
N ALA A 256 22.93 -7.93 3.31
CA ALA A 256 21.78 -8.26 2.47
C ALA A 256 22.15 -8.64 1.02
N GLY A 257 23.44 -8.74 0.70
CA GLY A 257 23.94 -9.06 -0.65
C GLY A 257 23.88 -7.89 -1.64
N LEU A 258 23.69 -6.66 -1.14
CA LEU A 258 23.64 -5.45 -1.97
C LEU A 258 25.03 -4.80 -2.02
N THR A 259 25.41 -4.38 -3.21
CA THR A 259 26.67 -3.69 -3.47
C THR A 259 26.44 -2.28 -4.00
N GLY A 260 27.47 -1.43 -4.00
CA GLY A 260 27.39 -0.07 -4.51
C GLY A 260 27.40 0.99 -3.43
N ALA A 261 27.27 2.24 -3.82
CA ALA A 261 27.30 3.38 -2.92
C ALA A 261 26.05 3.46 -2.05
N VAL A 262 26.22 4.03 -0.85
CA VAL A 262 25.09 4.42 0.02
C VAL A 262 25.07 5.94 0.13
N GLY A 263 23.89 6.54 0.02
CA GLY A 263 23.77 7.99 0.09
C GLY A 263 22.37 8.48 0.43
N PHE A 264 22.27 9.80 0.63
CA PHE A 264 21.03 10.48 0.94
C PHE A 264 20.68 11.47 -0.18
N GLU A 265 19.41 11.52 -0.58
CA GLU A 265 18.90 12.41 -1.60
C GLU A 265 17.54 12.99 -1.21
N VAL A 266 17.16 14.09 -1.83
CA VAL A 266 15.81 14.65 -1.69
C VAL A 266 14.78 13.72 -2.35
N TYR A 267 13.69 13.45 -1.64
CA TYR A 267 12.63 12.57 -2.09
C TYR A 267 12.02 13.01 -3.42
N ARG A 268 11.88 12.07 -4.33
CA ARG A 268 11.14 12.25 -5.60
C ARG A 268 10.13 11.13 -5.76
N GLN A 269 8.88 11.49 -5.98
CA GLN A 269 7.82 10.51 -6.18
C GLN A 269 8.11 9.67 -7.44
N GLY A 270 7.97 8.34 -7.31
CA GLY A 270 8.12 7.42 -8.43
C GLY A 270 9.56 7.18 -8.90
N SER A 271 10.58 7.70 -8.21
CA SER A 271 11.99 7.69 -8.63
C SER A 271 12.61 6.31 -8.89
N ALA A 272 12.05 5.23 -8.34
CA ALA A 272 12.50 3.84 -8.59
C ALA A 272 11.65 3.11 -9.64
N PHE A 273 10.61 3.75 -10.18
CA PHE A 273 9.71 3.17 -11.17
C PHE A 273 10.09 3.63 -12.57
N LEU A 274 10.83 2.79 -13.29
CA LEU A 274 11.23 3.05 -14.67
C LEU A 274 10.19 2.43 -15.61
N ARG A 275 9.59 3.25 -16.47
CA ARG A 275 8.73 2.77 -17.56
C ARG A 275 9.57 2.37 -18.76
N PRO A 276 9.15 1.35 -19.54
CA PRO A 276 9.78 1.07 -20.82
C PRO A 276 9.68 2.33 -21.71
N GLY A 277 10.84 2.86 -22.14
CA GLY A 277 10.90 4.04 -23.02
C GLY A 277 10.99 5.41 -22.34
N SER A 278 11.24 5.47 -21.01
CA SER A 278 11.57 6.72 -20.30
C SER A 278 13.09 6.92 -20.19
#